data_4ef42245babf7492d7d7d02ab3a8b60c
#
_entry.id   4ef42245babf7492d7d7d02ab3a8b60c
#
_cell.length_a   1.000
_cell.length_b   1.000
_cell.length_c   1.000
_cell.angle_alpha   90.00
_cell.angle_beta   90.00
_cell.angle_gamma   90.00
#
_symmetry.space_group_name_H-M   'P 1'
#
loop_
_entity.id
_entity.type
_entity.pdbx_description
1 polymer ?
#
loop_
_entity_poly.entity_id
_entity_poly.type
_entity_poly.pdbx_seq_one_letter_code
_entity_poly.pdbx_strand_id
1 'polypeptide(L)'
;MKIVFLDAATMGDVSFAPIEKLGDFVCYDRSTPQEAIERVKDCEVLIINKVLVTPQLIDAAPSLKLICESATGVNNIDLEYAASKGIPVRNAVGYSTSSVVQATFMQILSLMGEGPYYDSCVKSGRYSSMDIFTDPSVSWRELEGMRIGIIGMGNIGSRVAKIAEAFGMEICYYSTSGTGHCKEYPCLSLEELMKTSDIVSIHAPLNERTNGLIGAAEIALMKPTALLVNMGRGGIVDEKALADAIDNGTIAGAALDVFVTEPLPADNPLLHVRHPERLRLAPHAAWASVQARERLVTQIAANIEKGW
;
A
#
# COMPACT_ATOMS: atom_id res chain seq x y z
N MET A 1 -12.64 -31.45 3.46
CA MET A 1 -11.51 -30.54 3.73
C MET A 1 -12.06 -29.38 4.53
N LYS A 2 -11.53 -29.12 5.72
CA LYS A 2 -11.96 -27.98 6.55
C LYS A 2 -11.07 -26.76 6.28
N ILE A 3 -11.71 -25.67 5.85
CA ILE A 3 -11.07 -24.41 5.50
C ILE A 3 -11.50 -23.36 6.52
N VAL A 4 -10.55 -22.71 7.17
CA VAL A 4 -10.84 -21.68 8.19
C VAL A 4 -10.20 -20.35 7.79
N PHE A 5 -11.00 -19.27 7.76
CA PHE A 5 -10.52 -17.91 7.57
C PHE A 5 -10.67 -17.13 8.87
N LEU A 6 -9.56 -16.65 9.45
CA LEU A 6 -9.54 -16.12 10.82
C LEU A 6 -9.87 -14.62 10.93
N ASP A 7 -9.76 -13.85 9.83
CA ASP A 7 -9.89 -12.37 9.86
C ASP A 7 -10.50 -11.81 8.57
N ALA A 8 -11.60 -12.40 8.14
CA ALA A 8 -12.26 -12.10 6.87
C ALA A 8 -12.88 -10.69 6.79
N ALA A 9 -13.09 -9.99 7.90
CA ALA A 9 -13.58 -8.60 7.89
C ALA A 9 -12.71 -7.67 7.05
N THR A 10 -11.43 -7.98 6.88
CA THR A 10 -10.51 -7.24 6.01
C THR A 10 -10.91 -7.29 4.53
N MET A 11 -11.68 -8.31 4.12
CA MET A 11 -12.13 -8.53 2.75
C MET A 11 -13.39 -7.73 2.39
N GLY A 12 -14.09 -7.16 3.39
CA GLY A 12 -15.35 -6.45 3.19
C GLY A 12 -16.47 -7.35 2.66
N ASP A 13 -17.24 -6.87 1.72
CA ASP A 13 -18.44 -7.50 1.17
C ASP A 13 -18.20 -8.45 -0.03
N VAL A 14 -16.96 -8.91 -0.23
CA VAL A 14 -16.63 -9.82 -1.34
C VAL A 14 -17.24 -11.21 -1.11
N SER A 15 -17.68 -11.86 -2.20
CA SER A 15 -18.20 -13.22 -2.15
C SER A 15 -17.06 -14.24 -2.00
N PHE A 16 -17.21 -15.18 -1.05
CA PHE A 16 -16.30 -16.32 -0.86
C PHE A 16 -16.73 -17.58 -1.62
N ALA A 17 -17.76 -17.52 -2.46
CA ALA A 17 -18.27 -18.65 -3.23
C ALA A 17 -17.19 -19.50 -3.97
N PRO A 18 -16.09 -18.96 -4.49
CA PRO A 18 -15.00 -19.77 -5.03
C PRO A 18 -14.33 -20.68 -4.00
N ILE A 19 -14.22 -20.22 -2.75
CA ILE A 19 -13.59 -20.98 -1.65
C ILE A 19 -14.59 -21.97 -1.03
N GLU A 20 -15.83 -21.56 -0.84
CA GLU A 20 -16.93 -22.37 -0.27
C GLU A 20 -17.15 -23.68 -1.05
N LYS A 21 -16.93 -23.68 -2.36
CA LYS A 21 -17.05 -24.86 -3.22
C LYS A 21 -15.98 -25.94 -2.97
N LEU A 22 -14.89 -25.57 -2.28
CA LEU A 22 -13.73 -26.45 -2.11
C LEU A 22 -13.81 -27.32 -0.84
N GLY A 23 -14.71 -27.00 0.11
CA GLY A 23 -14.83 -27.76 1.33
C GLY A 23 -15.76 -27.14 2.36
N ASP A 24 -15.64 -27.61 3.60
CA ASP A 24 -16.32 -27.04 4.76
C ASP A 24 -15.63 -25.74 5.15
N PHE A 25 -16.17 -24.61 4.66
CA PHE A 25 -15.61 -23.27 4.84
C PHE A 25 -16.22 -22.57 6.03
N VAL A 26 -15.38 -22.21 7.00
CA VAL A 26 -15.74 -21.42 8.18
C VAL A 26 -14.99 -20.11 8.16
N CYS A 27 -15.72 -19.01 8.31
CA CYS A 27 -15.21 -17.66 8.20
C CYS A 27 -15.50 -16.88 9.49
N TYR A 28 -14.46 -16.22 10.03
CA TYR A 28 -14.56 -15.35 11.19
C TYR A 28 -14.17 -13.94 10.80
N ASP A 29 -14.94 -12.95 11.22
CA ASP A 29 -14.64 -11.54 10.94
C ASP A 29 -13.30 -11.11 11.54
N ARG A 30 -13.05 -11.51 12.79
CA ARG A 30 -11.82 -11.22 13.56
C ARG A 30 -11.52 -12.38 14.49
N SER A 31 -10.23 -12.54 14.81
CA SER A 31 -9.79 -13.51 15.81
C SER A 31 -8.72 -12.90 16.70
N THR A 32 -8.93 -12.94 18.00
CA THR A 32 -7.86 -12.73 18.98
C THR A 32 -6.87 -13.90 18.91
N PRO A 33 -5.64 -13.77 19.42
CA PRO A 33 -4.68 -14.89 19.45
C PRO A 33 -5.24 -16.15 20.12
N GLN A 34 -6.00 -15.98 21.20
CA GLN A 34 -6.61 -17.12 21.93
C GLN A 34 -7.73 -17.77 21.11
N GLU A 35 -8.61 -16.98 20.50
CA GLU A 35 -9.67 -17.51 19.62
C GLU A 35 -9.09 -18.19 18.38
N ALA A 36 -8.00 -17.67 17.81
CA ALA A 36 -7.34 -18.28 16.67
C ALA A 36 -6.86 -19.70 16.98
N ILE A 37 -6.24 -19.92 18.16
CA ILE A 37 -5.81 -21.23 18.64
C ILE A 37 -6.99 -22.20 18.74
N GLU A 38 -8.15 -21.77 19.26
CA GLU A 38 -9.34 -22.62 19.37
C GLU A 38 -9.96 -22.95 18.00
N ARG A 39 -9.96 -21.98 17.07
CA ARG A 39 -10.61 -22.08 15.76
C ARG A 39 -9.86 -22.93 14.75
N VAL A 40 -8.56 -23.19 14.97
CA VAL A 40 -7.73 -23.97 14.03
C VAL A 40 -7.59 -25.45 14.37
N LYS A 41 -8.16 -25.94 15.48
CA LYS A 41 -7.93 -27.30 16.01
C LYS A 41 -8.20 -28.44 15.01
N ASP A 42 -9.17 -28.26 14.13
CA ASP A 42 -9.55 -29.23 13.10
C ASP A 42 -9.35 -28.68 11.67
N CYS A 43 -8.60 -27.57 11.54
CA CYS A 43 -8.32 -26.88 10.29
C CYS A 43 -7.34 -27.67 9.43
N GLU A 44 -7.67 -27.89 8.16
CA GLU A 44 -6.75 -28.43 7.15
C GLU A 44 -6.14 -27.34 6.26
N VAL A 45 -6.90 -26.26 5.98
CA VAL A 45 -6.45 -25.09 5.23
C VAL A 45 -6.75 -23.84 6.03
N LEU A 46 -5.71 -23.12 6.40
CA LEU A 46 -5.80 -21.87 7.13
C LEU A 46 -5.69 -20.69 6.17
N ILE A 47 -6.66 -19.77 6.18
CA ILE A 47 -6.62 -18.51 5.46
C ILE A 47 -6.50 -17.39 6.49
N ILE A 48 -5.56 -16.46 6.27
CA ILE A 48 -5.34 -15.28 7.13
C ILE A 48 -4.99 -14.05 6.30
N ASN A 49 -5.11 -12.87 6.90
CA ASN A 49 -4.66 -11.59 6.33
C ASN A 49 -3.69 -10.87 7.28
N LYS A 50 -4.09 -10.66 8.53
CA LYS A 50 -3.31 -9.92 9.54
C LYS A 50 -3.07 -10.71 10.82
N VAL A 51 -3.76 -11.81 11.01
CA VAL A 51 -3.52 -12.70 12.15
C VAL A 51 -2.08 -13.20 12.10
N LEU A 52 -1.40 -13.15 13.26
CA LEU A 52 -0.04 -13.67 13.40
C LEU A 52 -0.05 -15.20 13.44
N VAL A 53 0.63 -15.84 12.50
CA VAL A 53 0.81 -17.29 12.48
C VAL A 53 2.11 -17.63 13.17
N THR A 54 1.99 -17.88 14.48
CA THR A 54 3.10 -18.24 15.37
C THR A 54 3.27 -19.76 15.44
N PRO A 55 4.41 -20.27 15.98
CA PRO A 55 4.57 -21.70 16.28
C PRO A 55 3.43 -22.28 17.10
N GLN A 56 2.93 -21.54 18.11
CA GLN A 56 1.81 -22.00 18.94
C GLN A 56 0.52 -22.19 18.13
N LEU A 57 0.24 -21.29 17.18
CA LEU A 57 -0.94 -21.42 16.32
C LEU A 57 -0.83 -22.64 15.40
N ILE A 58 0.36 -22.86 14.81
CA ILE A 58 0.62 -24.02 13.95
C ILE A 58 0.49 -25.33 14.74
N ASP A 59 1.07 -25.40 15.95
CA ASP A 59 0.99 -26.60 16.79
C ASP A 59 -0.44 -26.89 17.30
N ALA A 60 -1.29 -25.86 17.41
CA ALA A 60 -2.71 -26.03 17.75
C ALA A 60 -3.57 -26.62 16.62
N ALA A 61 -3.02 -26.71 15.41
CA ALA A 61 -3.71 -27.20 14.20
C ALA A 61 -3.09 -28.51 13.68
N PRO A 62 -3.27 -29.66 14.35
CA PRO A 62 -2.59 -30.91 14.01
C PRO A 62 -2.94 -31.48 12.62
N SER A 63 -4.04 -31.02 12.04
CA SER A 63 -4.50 -31.41 10.69
C SER A 63 -4.09 -30.42 9.60
N LEU A 64 -3.37 -29.34 9.93
CA LEU A 64 -3.03 -28.26 9.00
C LEU A 64 -2.08 -28.74 7.90
N LYS A 65 -2.47 -28.46 6.65
CA LYS A 65 -1.76 -28.89 5.43
C LYS A 65 -1.31 -27.71 4.56
N LEU A 66 -1.98 -26.56 4.69
CA LEU A 66 -1.72 -25.39 3.86
C LEU A 66 -2.08 -24.11 4.62
N ILE A 67 -1.23 -23.10 4.52
CA ILE A 67 -1.52 -21.72 4.94
C ILE A 67 -1.64 -20.87 3.70
N CYS A 68 -2.78 -20.17 3.54
CA CYS A 68 -3.02 -19.19 2.48
C CYS A 68 -3.02 -17.78 3.08
N GLU A 69 -2.05 -16.97 2.69
CA GLU A 69 -2.05 -15.55 3.02
C GLU A 69 -2.92 -14.79 2.02
N SER A 70 -3.95 -14.10 2.50
CA SER A 70 -4.82 -13.25 1.68
C SER A 70 -4.22 -11.86 1.44
N ALA A 71 -2.91 -11.82 1.20
CA ALA A 71 -2.14 -10.65 0.85
C ALA A 71 -0.90 -11.04 0.03
N THR A 72 -0.12 -10.04 -0.40
CA THR A 72 1.18 -10.28 -1.05
C THR A 72 2.29 -10.47 -0.01
N GLY A 73 2.28 -9.67 1.08
CA GLY A 73 3.25 -9.78 2.16
C GLY A 73 2.94 -10.95 3.11
N VAL A 74 3.97 -11.61 3.61
CA VAL A 74 3.87 -12.78 4.52
C VAL A 74 4.60 -12.53 5.85
N ASN A 75 4.79 -11.29 6.23
CA ASN A 75 5.55 -10.89 7.41
C ASN A 75 4.88 -11.30 8.74
N ASN A 76 3.60 -11.66 8.70
CA ASN A 76 2.80 -12.13 9.82
C ASN A 76 2.86 -13.67 10.00
N ILE A 77 3.67 -14.38 9.22
CA ILE A 77 3.79 -15.85 9.26
C ILE A 77 5.22 -16.24 9.62
N ASP A 78 5.38 -17.13 10.58
CA ASP A 78 6.65 -17.82 10.84
C ASP A 78 6.91 -18.87 9.76
N LEU A 79 7.56 -18.41 8.66
CA LEU A 79 7.82 -19.24 7.50
C LEU A 79 8.77 -20.41 7.80
N GLU A 80 9.76 -20.20 8.68
CA GLU A 80 10.74 -21.20 9.04
C GLU A 80 10.06 -22.32 9.83
N TYR A 81 9.21 -21.96 10.78
CA TYR A 81 8.47 -22.94 11.57
C TYR A 81 7.46 -23.71 10.71
N ALA A 82 6.70 -23.02 9.84
CA ALA A 82 5.78 -23.68 8.91
C ALA A 82 6.51 -24.69 8.01
N ALA A 83 7.66 -24.31 7.46
CA ALA A 83 8.48 -25.19 6.64
C ALA A 83 9.03 -26.41 7.44
N SER A 84 9.42 -26.21 8.72
CA SER A 84 9.88 -27.30 9.59
C SER A 84 8.81 -28.36 9.86
N LYS A 85 7.53 -27.95 9.77
CA LYS A 85 6.36 -28.86 9.90
C LYS A 85 5.90 -29.42 8.55
N GLY A 86 6.55 -29.06 7.45
CA GLY A 86 6.16 -29.48 6.10
C GLY A 86 4.90 -28.79 5.59
N ILE A 87 4.50 -27.66 6.18
CA ILE A 87 3.30 -26.91 5.81
C ILE A 87 3.66 -25.81 4.83
N PRO A 88 3.22 -25.91 3.56
CA PRO A 88 3.45 -24.87 2.57
C PRO A 88 2.67 -23.59 2.90
N VAL A 89 3.27 -22.44 2.62
CA VAL A 89 2.63 -21.12 2.69
C VAL A 89 2.47 -20.58 1.28
N ARG A 90 1.26 -20.15 0.92
CA ARG A 90 0.94 -19.55 -0.36
C ARG A 90 0.30 -18.19 -0.17
N ASN A 91 0.86 -17.20 -0.82
CA ASN A 91 0.34 -15.84 -0.84
C ASN A 91 -0.35 -15.51 -2.17
N ALA A 92 -0.92 -14.31 -2.26
CA ALA A 92 -1.51 -13.79 -3.48
C ALA A 92 -0.63 -12.67 -4.06
N VAL A 93 -0.16 -12.85 -5.29
CA VAL A 93 0.75 -11.90 -5.95
C VAL A 93 0.06 -11.25 -7.15
N GLY A 94 0.20 -9.93 -7.27
CA GLY A 94 -0.26 -9.17 -8.45
C GLY A 94 -1.77 -8.89 -8.50
N TYR A 95 -2.58 -9.40 -7.59
CA TYR A 95 -4.03 -9.21 -7.56
C TYR A 95 -4.43 -7.74 -7.44
N SER A 96 -3.67 -6.96 -6.68
CA SER A 96 -3.94 -5.55 -6.36
C SER A 96 -3.19 -4.55 -7.25
N THR A 97 -2.36 -5.00 -8.19
CA THR A 97 -1.51 -4.09 -8.99
C THR A 97 -2.30 -2.93 -9.60
N SER A 98 -3.41 -3.21 -10.29
CA SER A 98 -4.24 -2.16 -10.91
C SER A 98 -4.88 -1.23 -9.87
N SER A 99 -5.30 -1.78 -8.72
CA SER A 99 -5.89 -1.01 -7.62
C SER A 99 -4.88 -0.02 -7.03
N VAL A 100 -3.67 -0.49 -6.68
CA VAL A 100 -2.61 0.35 -6.11
C VAL A 100 -2.16 1.42 -7.09
N VAL A 101 -2.02 1.09 -8.38
CA VAL A 101 -1.68 2.06 -9.42
C VAL A 101 -2.74 3.15 -9.54
N GLN A 102 -4.02 2.78 -9.57
CA GLN A 102 -5.13 3.76 -9.59
C GLN A 102 -5.13 4.64 -8.34
N ALA A 103 -4.95 4.04 -7.16
CA ALA A 103 -4.86 4.78 -5.90
C ALA A 103 -3.67 5.75 -5.88
N THR A 104 -2.52 5.35 -6.43
CA THR A 104 -1.34 6.21 -6.58
C THR A 104 -1.70 7.49 -7.35
N PHE A 105 -2.29 7.34 -8.54
CA PHE A 105 -2.67 8.51 -9.36
C PHE A 105 -3.83 9.30 -8.76
N MET A 106 -4.78 8.65 -8.09
CA MET A 106 -5.83 9.35 -7.34
C MET A 106 -5.24 10.30 -6.29
N GLN A 107 -4.23 9.86 -5.54
CA GLN A 107 -3.56 10.69 -4.54
C GLN A 107 -2.70 11.79 -5.17
N ILE A 108 -1.91 11.46 -6.21
CA ILE A 108 -1.12 12.45 -6.94
C ILE A 108 -2.01 13.55 -7.52
N LEU A 109 -3.07 13.18 -8.25
CA LEU A 109 -3.98 14.14 -8.87
C LEU A 109 -4.78 14.94 -7.84
N SER A 110 -5.11 14.35 -6.68
CA SER A 110 -5.77 15.04 -5.58
C SER A 110 -4.90 16.14 -4.97
N LEU A 111 -3.58 15.91 -4.86
CA LEU A 111 -2.62 16.90 -4.37
C LEU A 111 -2.29 17.95 -5.45
N MET A 112 -2.02 17.50 -6.68
CA MET A 112 -1.62 18.39 -7.77
C MET A 112 -2.74 19.27 -8.28
N GLY A 113 -3.97 18.75 -8.33
CA GLY A 113 -5.13 19.42 -8.92
C GLY A 113 -6.03 20.13 -7.90
N GLU A 114 -5.67 20.14 -6.61
CA GLU A 114 -6.43 20.82 -5.54
C GLU A 114 -7.93 20.46 -5.53
N GLY A 115 -8.27 19.24 -5.96
CA GLY A 115 -9.64 18.80 -6.13
C GLY A 115 -10.55 19.01 -4.92
N PRO A 116 -10.14 18.65 -3.69
CA PRO A 116 -10.95 18.88 -2.48
C PRO A 116 -11.23 20.36 -2.21
N TYR A 117 -10.29 21.24 -2.51
CA TYR A 117 -10.47 22.68 -2.36
C TYR A 117 -11.55 23.22 -3.32
N TYR A 118 -11.45 22.89 -4.62
CA TYR A 118 -12.42 23.39 -5.61
C TYR A 118 -13.82 22.81 -5.38
N ASP A 119 -13.94 21.52 -5.02
CA ASP A 119 -15.22 20.91 -4.66
C ASP A 119 -15.87 21.62 -3.45
N SER A 120 -15.08 21.88 -2.41
CA SER A 120 -15.53 22.62 -1.22
C SER A 120 -15.90 24.06 -1.55
N CYS A 121 -15.14 24.75 -2.40
CA CYS A 121 -15.44 26.11 -2.83
C CYS A 121 -16.82 26.23 -3.48
N VAL A 122 -17.16 25.29 -4.36
CA VAL A 122 -18.48 25.29 -5.02
C VAL A 122 -19.59 24.89 -4.04
N LYS A 123 -19.44 23.81 -3.31
CA LYS A 123 -20.46 23.26 -2.40
C LYS A 123 -20.77 24.18 -1.21
N SER A 124 -19.80 24.95 -0.73
CA SER A 124 -20.01 25.93 0.33
C SER A 124 -20.78 27.17 -0.12
N GLY A 125 -21.05 27.34 -1.41
CA GLY A 125 -21.66 28.54 -1.98
C GLY A 125 -20.68 29.71 -2.19
N ARG A 126 -19.40 29.57 -1.83
CA ARG A 126 -18.40 30.63 -2.02
C ARG A 126 -18.27 31.01 -3.51
N TYR A 127 -18.27 30.02 -4.40
CA TYR A 127 -18.24 30.26 -5.83
C TYR A 127 -19.42 31.10 -6.32
N SER A 128 -20.63 30.90 -5.78
CA SER A 128 -21.82 31.65 -6.16
C SER A 128 -21.77 33.15 -5.78
N SER A 129 -20.88 33.53 -4.89
CA SER A 129 -20.68 34.93 -4.45
C SER A 129 -19.47 35.62 -5.14
N MET A 130 -18.81 34.94 -6.09
CA MET A 130 -17.67 35.51 -6.82
C MET A 130 -18.15 36.41 -7.97
N ASP A 131 -17.39 37.48 -8.23
CA ASP A 131 -17.63 38.38 -9.35
C ASP A 131 -17.05 37.90 -10.68
N ILE A 132 -16.28 36.79 -10.65
CA ILE A 132 -15.63 36.19 -11.82
C ILE A 132 -16.00 34.71 -11.95
N PHE A 133 -15.89 34.16 -13.16
CA PHE A 133 -16.32 32.80 -13.51
C PHE A 133 -15.36 31.69 -13.02
N THR A 134 -14.23 32.03 -12.43
CA THR A 134 -13.20 31.09 -11.98
C THR A 134 -12.61 31.53 -10.63
N ASP A 135 -12.05 30.59 -9.88
CA ASP A 135 -11.32 30.89 -8.64
C ASP A 135 -9.79 30.80 -8.89
N PRO A 136 -9.08 31.93 -9.06
CA PRO A 136 -7.63 31.95 -9.24
C PRO A 136 -6.85 32.00 -7.94
N SER A 137 -7.50 31.91 -6.77
CA SER A 137 -6.85 32.04 -5.45
C SER A 137 -5.96 30.86 -5.08
N VAL A 138 -6.21 29.69 -5.69
CA VAL A 138 -5.37 28.49 -5.57
C VAL A 138 -4.90 28.08 -6.95
N SER A 139 -3.60 27.84 -7.08
CA SER A 139 -3.00 27.38 -8.32
C SER A 139 -2.70 25.90 -8.26
N TRP A 140 -2.99 25.19 -9.34
CA TRP A 140 -2.60 23.80 -9.53
C TRP A 140 -1.63 23.66 -10.72
N ARG A 141 -0.96 22.53 -10.83
CA ARG A 141 0.07 22.29 -11.83
C ARG A 141 -0.21 21.04 -12.64
N GLU A 142 0.09 21.07 -13.92
CA GLU A 142 0.02 19.92 -14.81
C GLU A 142 1.16 18.95 -14.54
N LEU A 143 0.94 17.66 -14.86
CA LEU A 143 1.97 16.63 -14.74
C LEU A 143 2.91 16.59 -15.94
N GLU A 144 2.49 17.13 -17.09
CA GLU A 144 3.28 17.15 -18.33
C GLU A 144 4.63 17.85 -18.11
N GLY A 145 5.71 17.20 -18.53
CA GLY A 145 7.09 17.68 -18.35
C GLY A 145 7.66 17.55 -16.94
N MET A 146 6.87 17.12 -15.95
CA MET A 146 7.37 16.80 -14.61
C MET A 146 8.09 15.45 -14.59
N ARG A 147 9.06 15.30 -13.68
CA ARG A 147 9.76 14.04 -13.45
C ARG A 147 9.18 13.28 -12.28
N ILE A 148 8.84 11.99 -12.49
CA ILE A 148 8.51 11.06 -11.43
C ILE A 148 9.68 10.10 -11.17
N GLY A 149 10.14 10.07 -9.92
CA GLY A 149 11.13 9.11 -9.41
C GLY A 149 10.43 7.95 -8.71
N ILE A 150 10.61 6.74 -9.23
CA ILE A 150 9.95 5.55 -8.71
C ILE A 150 10.94 4.75 -7.85
N ILE A 151 10.64 4.59 -6.57
CA ILE A 151 11.41 3.73 -5.65
C ILE A 151 10.78 2.35 -5.68
N GLY A 152 11.45 1.40 -6.35
CA GLY A 152 10.97 0.04 -6.55
C GLY A 152 10.23 -0.17 -7.89
N MET A 153 10.96 -0.59 -8.93
CA MET A 153 10.47 -0.85 -10.28
C MET A 153 9.99 -2.31 -10.46
N GLY A 154 9.13 -2.79 -9.54
CA GLY A 154 8.43 -4.06 -9.64
C GLY A 154 7.13 -3.96 -10.45
N ASN A 155 6.21 -4.93 -10.28
CA ASN A 155 4.93 -4.98 -11.01
C ASN A 155 4.11 -3.68 -10.88
N ILE A 156 4.07 -3.08 -9.69
CA ILE A 156 3.33 -1.84 -9.44
C ILE A 156 4.10 -0.67 -10.03
N GLY A 157 5.38 -0.48 -9.67
CA GLY A 157 6.19 0.63 -10.13
C GLY A 157 6.29 0.73 -11.65
N SER A 158 6.48 -0.40 -12.35
CA SER A 158 6.50 -0.44 -13.81
C SER A 158 5.18 0.02 -14.44
N ARG A 159 4.05 -0.29 -13.79
CA ARG A 159 2.75 0.12 -14.30
C ARG A 159 2.44 1.59 -13.96
N VAL A 160 2.92 2.09 -12.83
CA VAL A 160 2.90 3.52 -12.49
C VAL A 160 3.72 4.30 -13.52
N ALA A 161 4.92 3.83 -13.88
CA ALA A 161 5.76 4.45 -14.91
C ALA A 161 5.00 4.64 -16.24
N LYS A 162 4.34 3.57 -16.73
CA LYS A 162 3.59 3.61 -17.99
C LYS A 162 2.40 4.59 -17.98
N ILE A 163 1.75 4.76 -16.86
CA ILE A 163 0.65 5.73 -16.75
C ILE A 163 1.21 7.16 -16.62
N ALA A 164 2.31 7.34 -15.88
CA ALA A 164 3.00 8.61 -15.80
C ALA A 164 3.50 9.09 -17.18
N GLU A 165 4.01 8.17 -17.99
CA GLU A 165 4.38 8.42 -19.39
C GLU A 165 3.19 8.94 -20.23
N ALA A 166 2.00 8.37 -20.03
CA ALA A 166 0.78 8.82 -20.70
C ALA A 166 0.33 10.24 -20.25
N PHE A 167 0.76 10.70 -19.08
CA PHE A 167 0.62 12.07 -18.63
C PHE A 167 1.74 13.00 -19.12
N GLY A 168 2.65 12.52 -19.98
CA GLY A 168 3.77 13.33 -20.49
C GLY A 168 4.90 13.53 -19.48
N MET A 169 4.99 12.70 -18.42
CA MET A 169 6.04 12.80 -17.40
C MET A 169 7.35 12.15 -17.85
N GLU A 170 8.48 12.67 -17.36
CA GLU A 170 9.78 12.00 -17.41
C GLU A 170 9.88 10.95 -16.29
N ILE A 171 10.36 9.74 -16.63
CA ILE A 171 10.44 8.62 -15.68
C ILE A 171 11.90 8.36 -15.31
N CYS A 172 12.18 8.19 -14.02
CA CYS A 172 13.40 7.58 -13.52
C CYS A 172 13.08 6.65 -12.34
N TYR A 173 14.01 5.79 -11.96
CA TYR A 173 13.78 4.92 -10.81
C TYR A 173 15.03 4.65 -9.99
N TYR A 174 14.81 4.27 -8.72
CA TYR A 174 15.82 3.72 -7.83
C TYR A 174 15.55 2.22 -7.59
N SER A 175 16.58 1.39 -7.76
CA SER A 175 16.47 -0.06 -7.55
C SER A 175 16.79 -0.44 -6.11
N THR A 176 15.79 -0.87 -5.36
CA THR A 176 15.95 -1.35 -3.98
C THR A 176 16.60 -2.74 -3.88
N SER A 177 16.70 -3.48 -4.99
CA SER A 177 17.44 -4.75 -5.07
C SER A 177 18.95 -4.59 -5.24
N GLY A 178 19.42 -3.35 -5.51
CA GLY A 178 20.83 -3.04 -5.75
C GLY A 178 21.28 -3.21 -7.21
N THR A 179 20.44 -3.77 -8.08
CA THR A 179 20.72 -3.91 -9.51
C THR A 179 19.56 -3.33 -10.33
N GLY A 180 19.88 -2.45 -11.28
CA GLY A 180 18.90 -1.94 -12.24
C GLY A 180 18.52 -3.05 -13.24
N HIS A 181 17.25 -3.45 -13.23
CA HIS A 181 16.73 -4.50 -14.12
C HIS A 181 15.77 -3.98 -15.19
N CYS A 182 15.26 -2.77 -15.04
CA CYS A 182 14.46 -2.10 -16.05
C CYS A 182 15.38 -1.34 -17.01
N LYS A 183 15.32 -1.69 -18.30
CA LYS A 183 16.12 -1.05 -19.35
C LYS A 183 15.42 0.13 -20.03
N GLU A 184 14.14 0.26 -19.79
CA GLU A 184 13.26 1.25 -20.43
C GLU A 184 13.44 2.65 -19.83
N TYR A 185 13.78 2.73 -18.54
CA TYR A 185 13.93 3.98 -17.80
C TYR A 185 15.30 4.07 -17.10
N PRO A 186 15.84 5.29 -16.90
CA PRO A 186 17.09 5.51 -16.18
C PRO A 186 17.01 5.02 -14.74
N CYS A 187 18.00 4.21 -14.32
CA CYS A 187 18.21 3.85 -12.92
C CYS A 187 19.18 4.84 -12.30
N LEU A 188 18.74 5.58 -11.29
CA LEU A 188 19.50 6.62 -10.62
C LEU A 188 19.92 6.19 -9.22
N SER A 189 20.92 6.88 -8.64
CA SER A 189 21.16 6.82 -7.19
C SER A 189 19.95 7.40 -6.44
N LEU A 190 19.78 7.02 -5.17
CA LEU A 190 18.70 7.59 -4.35
C LEU A 190 18.83 9.10 -4.26
N GLU A 191 20.04 9.60 -4.00
CA GLU A 191 20.32 11.03 -3.91
C GLU A 191 19.92 11.80 -5.17
N GLU A 192 20.28 11.30 -6.35
CA GLU A 192 19.96 11.92 -7.62
C GLU A 192 18.46 11.88 -7.92
N LEU A 193 17.79 10.75 -7.63
CA LEU A 193 16.35 10.64 -7.76
C LEU A 193 15.63 11.65 -6.87
N MET A 194 16.01 11.76 -5.59
CA MET A 194 15.41 12.72 -4.64
C MET A 194 15.59 14.17 -5.10
N LYS A 195 16.79 14.54 -5.58
CA LYS A 195 17.10 15.90 -6.02
C LYS A 195 16.38 16.32 -7.31
N THR A 196 16.13 15.38 -8.20
CA THR A 196 15.68 15.73 -9.56
C THR A 196 14.20 15.49 -9.81
N SER A 197 13.52 14.72 -8.96
CA SER A 197 12.10 14.39 -9.14
C SER A 197 11.16 15.49 -8.63
N ASP A 198 10.05 15.68 -9.34
CA ASP A 198 8.92 16.49 -8.91
C ASP A 198 7.92 15.68 -8.10
N ILE A 199 7.89 14.37 -8.36
CA ILE A 199 7.11 13.40 -7.59
C ILE A 199 8.01 12.21 -7.28
N VAL A 200 8.11 11.81 -6.01
CA VAL A 200 8.75 10.58 -5.58
C VAL A 200 7.67 9.59 -5.17
N SER A 201 7.59 8.43 -5.84
CA SER A 201 6.56 7.42 -5.59
C SER A 201 7.16 6.08 -5.19
N ILE A 202 6.78 5.59 -4.01
CA ILE A 202 7.39 4.41 -3.37
C ILE A 202 6.48 3.19 -3.57
N HIS A 203 7.05 2.13 -4.19
CA HIS A 203 6.41 0.84 -4.47
C HIS A 203 7.32 -0.33 -4.11
N ALA A 204 8.20 -0.11 -3.14
CA ALA A 204 9.14 -1.10 -2.66
C ALA A 204 8.56 -1.95 -1.50
N PRO A 205 9.02 -3.21 -1.32
CA PRO A 205 8.75 -3.96 -0.10
C PRO A 205 9.57 -3.40 1.08
N LEU A 206 9.09 -3.61 2.31
CA LEU A 206 9.86 -3.34 3.51
C LEU A 206 10.84 -4.49 3.78
N ASN A 207 12.10 -4.17 3.90
CA ASN A 207 13.20 -5.07 4.26
C ASN A 207 14.36 -4.26 4.85
N GLU A 208 15.48 -4.89 5.20
CA GLU A 208 16.65 -4.23 5.80
C GLU A 208 17.18 -3.05 4.96
N ARG A 209 17.06 -3.11 3.62
CA ARG A 209 17.56 -2.05 2.72
C ARG A 209 16.59 -0.88 2.56
N THR A 210 15.32 -1.10 2.86
CA THR A 210 14.25 -0.10 2.64
C THR A 210 13.67 0.42 3.93
N ASN A 211 13.97 -0.18 5.07
CA ASN A 211 13.58 0.31 6.37
C ASN A 211 14.29 1.64 6.69
N GLY A 212 13.51 2.69 6.94
CA GLY A 212 14.04 4.04 7.17
C GLY A 212 14.76 4.66 5.96
N LEU A 213 14.50 4.16 4.76
CA LEU A 213 15.20 4.61 3.54
C LEU A 213 15.01 6.11 3.27
N ILE A 214 13.86 6.67 3.62
CA ILE A 214 13.52 8.08 3.40
C ILE A 214 13.35 8.74 4.75
N GLY A 215 14.43 9.32 5.24
CA GLY A 215 14.48 10.12 6.46
C GLY A 215 14.57 11.62 6.16
N ALA A 216 14.88 12.41 7.20
CA ALA A 216 14.99 13.86 7.09
C ALA A 216 16.06 14.31 6.08
N ALA A 217 17.17 13.58 5.96
CA ALA A 217 18.24 13.88 5.01
C ALA A 217 17.78 13.73 3.56
N GLU A 218 17.08 12.65 3.24
CA GLU A 218 16.55 12.38 1.90
C GLU A 218 15.43 13.37 1.53
N ILE A 219 14.53 13.66 2.47
CA ILE A 219 13.45 14.65 2.26
C ILE A 219 14.05 16.05 2.01
N ALA A 220 15.11 16.42 2.72
CA ALA A 220 15.78 17.71 2.50
C ALA A 220 16.44 17.87 1.12
N LEU A 221 16.69 16.77 0.40
CA LEU A 221 17.19 16.80 -0.97
C LEU A 221 16.09 17.11 -2.00
N MET A 222 14.83 16.91 -1.66
CA MET A 222 13.71 17.07 -2.58
C MET A 222 13.52 18.57 -2.95
N LYS A 223 12.92 18.79 -4.12
CA LYS A 223 12.51 20.14 -4.50
C LYS A 223 11.43 20.65 -3.53
N PRO A 224 11.40 21.95 -3.18
CA PRO A 224 10.34 22.52 -2.34
C PRO A 224 8.93 22.35 -2.94
N THR A 225 8.87 22.12 -4.22
CA THR A 225 7.63 21.90 -4.98
C THR A 225 7.28 20.42 -5.15
N ALA A 226 8.10 19.51 -4.63
CA ALA A 226 7.93 18.07 -4.86
C ALA A 226 6.87 17.45 -3.95
N LEU A 227 6.33 16.31 -4.42
CA LEU A 227 5.43 15.43 -3.67
C LEU A 227 6.13 14.12 -3.31
N LEU A 228 5.87 13.61 -2.10
CA LEU A 228 6.27 12.27 -1.66
C LEU A 228 5.04 11.38 -1.52
N VAL A 229 5.03 10.25 -2.23
CA VAL A 229 3.90 9.30 -2.25
C VAL A 229 4.37 7.92 -1.78
N ASN A 230 3.78 7.38 -0.73
CA ASN A 230 4.11 6.03 -0.24
C ASN A 230 2.90 5.09 -0.32
N MET A 231 2.92 4.20 -1.32
CA MET A 231 1.95 3.12 -1.54
C MET A 231 2.61 1.74 -1.36
N GLY A 232 3.81 1.72 -0.76
CA GLY A 232 4.59 0.49 -0.53
C GLY A 232 4.33 -0.11 0.84
N ARG A 233 5.08 0.34 1.84
CA ARG A 233 4.99 -0.11 3.23
C ARG A 233 5.30 1.03 4.19
N GLY A 234 4.66 1.01 5.36
CA GLY A 234 5.09 1.80 6.50
C GLY A 234 6.52 1.45 6.91
N GLY A 235 7.22 2.37 7.56
CA GLY A 235 8.63 2.19 7.94
C GLY A 235 9.65 2.47 6.83
N ILE A 236 9.23 2.63 5.57
CA ILE A 236 10.13 3.11 4.50
C ILE A 236 10.38 4.60 4.63
N VAL A 237 9.36 5.36 5.03
CA VAL A 237 9.43 6.80 5.29
C VAL A 237 9.39 7.04 6.79
N ASP A 238 10.27 7.91 7.29
CA ASP A 238 10.19 8.43 8.65
C ASP A 238 9.01 9.40 8.77
N GLU A 239 7.97 9.00 9.50
CA GLU A 239 6.71 9.75 9.64
C GLU A 239 6.91 11.09 10.38
N LYS A 240 7.83 11.14 11.36
CA LYS A 240 8.16 12.37 12.09
C LYS A 240 8.89 13.36 11.19
N ALA A 241 9.90 12.90 10.46
CA ALA A 241 10.63 13.72 9.51
C ALA A 241 9.71 14.26 8.40
N LEU A 242 8.76 13.44 7.93
CA LEU A 242 7.77 13.86 6.95
C LEU A 242 6.82 14.92 7.49
N ALA A 243 6.30 14.75 8.71
CA ALA A 243 5.43 15.74 9.36
C ALA A 243 6.15 17.08 9.51
N ASP A 244 7.41 17.06 9.97
CA ASP A 244 8.24 18.27 10.08
C ASP A 244 8.48 18.93 8.71
N ALA A 245 8.70 18.15 7.67
CA ALA A 245 8.91 18.65 6.31
C ALA A 245 7.66 19.32 5.73
N ILE A 246 6.47 18.78 5.99
CA ILE A 246 5.19 19.37 5.62
C ILE A 246 5.00 20.70 6.35
N ASP A 247 5.24 20.73 7.65
CA ASP A 247 5.06 21.90 8.50
C ASP A 247 6.03 23.04 8.18
N ASN A 248 7.24 22.71 7.77
CA ASN A 248 8.28 23.66 7.43
C ASN A 248 8.26 24.06 5.92
N GLY A 249 7.40 23.43 5.11
CA GLY A 249 7.35 23.67 3.67
C GLY A 249 8.61 23.19 2.93
N THR A 250 9.30 22.18 3.48
CA THR A 250 10.48 21.58 2.83
C THR A 250 10.09 20.89 1.52
N ILE A 251 8.88 20.32 1.47
CA ILE A 251 8.23 19.78 0.27
C ILE A 251 6.81 20.33 0.14
N ALA A 252 6.23 20.23 -1.04
CA ALA A 252 4.88 20.76 -1.29
C ALA A 252 3.78 19.93 -0.63
N GLY A 253 3.96 18.61 -0.57
CA GLY A 253 2.96 17.74 0.03
C GLY A 253 3.36 16.26 0.02
N ALA A 254 2.52 15.43 0.66
CA ALA A 254 2.71 13.99 0.66
C ALA A 254 1.39 13.22 0.65
N ALA A 255 1.45 11.96 0.20
CA ALA A 255 0.35 11.00 0.30
C ALA A 255 0.84 9.65 0.81
N LEU A 256 0.18 9.11 1.83
CA LEU A 256 0.50 7.81 2.39
C LEU A 256 -0.75 6.93 2.50
N ASP A 257 -0.61 5.68 2.06
CA ASP A 257 -1.62 4.64 2.26
C ASP A 257 -1.21 3.67 3.38
N VAL A 258 0.04 3.76 3.86
CA VAL A 258 0.66 2.81 4.78
C VAL A 258 1.43 3.52 5.89
N PHE A 259 1.46 2.91 7.10
CA PHE A 259 2.04 3.49 8.30
C PHE A 259 2.93 2.50 9.04
N VAL A 260 3.84 3.01 9.89
CA VAL A 260 4.71 2.17 10.74
C VAL A 260 3.87 1.29 11.66
N THR A 261 2.85 1.87 12.26
CA THR A 261 1.87 1.15 13.09
C THR A 261 0.49 1.29 12.48
N GLU A 262 -0.17 0.18 12.22
CA GLU A 262 -1.52 0.11 11.64
C GLU A 262 -2.47 -0.69 12.57
N PRO A 263 -3.63 -0.14 12.97
CA PRO A 263 -4.15 1.20 12.67
C PRO A 263 -3.28 2.34 13.21
N LEU A 264 -3.31 3.50 12.49
CA LEU A 264 -2.52 4.68 12.84
C LEU A 264 -2.85 5.17 14.27
N PRO A 265 -1.86 5.26 15.19
CA PRO A 265 -2.09 5.76 16.55
C PRO A 265 -2.54 7.21 16.56
N ALA A 266 -3.39 7.57 17.53
CA ALA A 266 -3.95 8.93 17.63
C ALA A 266 -2.90 10.02 17.93
N ASP A 267 -1.76 9.66 18.49
CA ASP A 267 -0.63 10.53 18.76
C ASP A 267 0.42 10.59 17.64
N ASN A 268 0.12 9.95 16.49
CA ASN A 268 1.05 9.96 15.36
C ASN A 268 1.24 11.40 14.83
N PRO A 269 2.50 11.83 14.58
CA PRO A 269 2.81 13.20 14.16
C PRO A 269 2.11 13.62 12.87
N LEU A 270 1.80 12.71 11.96
CA LEU A 270 1.08 13.00 10.71
C LEU A 270 -0.35 13.49 10.93
N LEU A 271 -0.98 13.15 12.07
CA LEU A 271 -2.33 13.63 12.43
C LEU A 271 -2.33 15.04 13.03
N HIS A 272 -1.15 15.58 13.35
CA HIS A 272 -0.97 16.84 14.06
C HIS A 272 -0.20 17.90 13.27
N VAL A 273 -0.06 17.70 11.94
CA VAL A 273 0.57 18.69 11.07
C VAL A 273 -0.22 20.00 11.02
N ARG A 274 0.47 21.14 10.92
CA ARG A 274 -0.14 22.47 10.80
C ARG A 274 -0.77 22.73 9.42
N HIS A 275 -0.34 21.96 8.41
CA HIS A 275 -0.77 22.09 7.02
C HIS A 275 -1.42 20.79 6.50
N PRO A 276 -2.58 20.37 7.06
CA PRO A 276 -3.24 19.12 6.69
C PRO A 276 -3.71 19.10 5.21
N GLU A 277 -3.91 20.28 4.61
CA GLU A 277 -4.24 20.40 3.17
C GLU A 277 -3.13 19.89 2.24
N ARG A 278 -1.88 19.81 2.72
CA ARG A 278 -0.71 19.28 1.99
C ARG A 278 -0.51 17.78 2.17
N LEU A 279 -1.37 17.14 2.97
CA LEU A 279 -1.22 15.73 3.32
C LEU A 279 -2.49 14.95 2.94
N ARG A 280 -2.31 13.79 2.30
CA ARG A 280 -3.38 12.83 2.01
C ARG A 280 -3.04 11.52 2.69
N LEU A 281 -3.92 11.05 3.56
CA LEU A 281 -3.76 9.79 4.28
C LEU A 281 -4.89 8.84 3.89
N ALA A 282 -4.56 7.57 3.66
CA ALA A 282 -5.54 6.52 3.40
C ALA A 282 -5.25 5.31 4.31
N PRO A 283 -6.27 4.57 4.76
CA PRO A 283 -6.11 3.54 5.78
C PRO A 283 -5.72 2.19 5.17
N HIS A 284 -4.58 2.10 4.48
CA HIS A 284 -4.08 0.92 3.78
C HIS A 284 -5.15 0.33 2.82
N ALA A 285 -5.77 1.21 2.05
CA ALA A 285 -6.92 0.88 1.19
C ALA A 285 -6.56 0.81 -0.30
N ALA A 286 -5.33 1.16 -0.70
CA ALA A 286 -4.92 1.18 -2.11
C ALA A 286 -5.09 -0.19 -2.81
N TRP A 287 -4.98 -1.29 -2.06
CA TRP A 287 -5.16 -2.65 -2.58
C TRP A 287 -6.63 -3.06 -2.78
N ALA A 288 -7.59 -2.40 -2.09
CA ALA A 288 -8.90 -2.94 -1.73
C ALA A 288 -10.02 -2.60 -2.71
N SER A 289 -9.74 -2.32 -3.99
CA SER A 289 -10.82 -2.16 -4.98
C SER A 289 -11.68 -3.44 -5.08
N VAL A 290 -12.94 -3.30 -5.46
CA VAL A 290 -13.87 -4.44 -5.62
C VAL A 290 -13.22 -5.54 -6.46
N GLN A 291 -12.70 -5.20 -7.64
CA GLN A 291 -12.08 -6.15 -8.55
C GLN A 291 -10.79 -6.78 -8.00
N ALA A 292 -10.03 -6.05 -7.17
CA ALA A 292 -8.83 -6.61 -6.53
C ALA A 292 -9.21 -7.64 -5.47
N ARG A 293 -10.23 -7.36 -4.66
CA ARG A 293 -10.75 -8.32 -3.65
C ARG A 293 -11.32 -9.58 -4.31
N GLU A 294 -12.06 -9.46 -5.41
CA GLU A 294 -12.55 -10.59 -6.21
C GLU A 294 -11.41 -11.46 -6.77
N ARG A 295 -10.37 -10.81 -7.35
CA ARG A 295 -9.17 -11.52 -7.81
C ARG A 295 -8.44 -12.21 -6.67
N LEU A 296 -8.37 -11.59 -5.50
CA LEU A 296 -7.74 -12.16 -4.33
C LEU A 296 -8.44 -13.45 -3.89
N VAL A 297 -9.77 -13.44 -3.75
CA VAL A 297 -10.55 -14.65 -3.43
C VAL A 297 -10.34 -15.75 -4.47
N THR A 298 -10.33 -15.40 -5.76
CA THR A 298 -10.08 -16.35 -6.84
C THR A 298 -8.67 -16.95 -6.75
N GLN A 299 -7.65 -16.14 -6.41
CA GLN A 299 -6.28 -16.66 -6.24
C GLN A 299 -6.14 -17.56 -5.02
N ILE A 300 -6.80 -17.22 -3.90
CA ILE A 300 -6.84 -18.07 -2.71
C ILE A 300 -7.46 -19.43 -3.06
N ALA A 301 -8.61 -19.43 -3.75
CA ALA A 301 -9.24 -20.67 -4.20
C ALA A 301 -8.30 -21.50 -5.09
N ALA A 302 -7.66 -20.87 -6.08
CA ALA A 302 -6.69 -21.54 -6.94
C ALA A 302 -5.45 -22.05 -6.18
N ASN A 303 -5.00 -21.34 -5.13
CA ASN A 303 -3.94 -21.82 -4.25
C ASN A 303 -4.35 -23.07 -3.46
N ILE A 304 -5.60 -23.16 -3.03
CA ILE A 304 -6.14 -24.33 -2.33
C ILE A 304 -6.27 -25.52 -3.31
N GLU A 305 -6.81 -25.30 -4.51
CA GLU A 305 -6.97 -26.33 -5.55
C GLU A 305 -5.65 -26.99 -5.99
N LYS A 306 -4.54 -26.26 -5.94
CA LYS A 306 -3.21 -26.83 -6.23
C LYS A 306 -2.77 -27.90 -5.23
N GLY A 307 -3.47 -28.03 -4.10
CA GLY A 307 -3.12 -28.96 -3.02
C GLY A 307 -1.85 -28.53 -2.26
N TRP A 308 -1.25 -29.44 -1.51
CA TRP A 308 -0.07 -29.22 -0.65
C TRP A 308 1.06 -30.21 -0.95
#